data_d898575f189703b10e00b5a35b7fb9cb
#
_entry.id   d898575f189703b10e00b5a35b7fb9cb
#
_cell.length_a   1.000
_cell.length_b   1.000
_cell.length_c   1.000
_cell.angle_alpha   90.00
_cell.angle_beta   90.00
_cell.angle_gamma   90.00
#
_symmetry.space_group_name_H-M   'P 1'
#
loop_
_entity.id
_entity.type
_entity.pdbx_description
1 polymer ?
#
loop_
_entity_poly.entity_id
_entity_poly.type
_entity_poly.pdbx_seq_one_letter_code
_entity_poly.pdbx_strand_id
1 'polypeptide(L)'
;MDIVELSRLQFAYTAMIHFLFVPLTLGLSFILAIMESVYVMTGRQIYRDMTRFWGKLFGINFALGVTTGLAMEFQFGTNWSYYSHYVGDIFGAPLAIEALMAFFLESTLVGLFFFGWDRMSRVKHLAVTWLMALATNLSALWILVANGWMQYPIGSEFNIETMRMELTSFAEVLLNPVAQVKFVHTVSAGYVTGAVFVLAISSWYLLKGRDLAFARRSFAIASAFGLAAALSVIVLGDESGYALGDVQKVKLAAIEAEWETHPAPAAFTLFGFPNQETRSTDYAVRIPAIMGLIATRSTDQQVDGFDRILEHNLQRIIRGQEAYQLMTRIRAGEGDEQVRARFEALRDDLGYGLLLSVYAEDVANASDAEIAAALDASIPRVWPLFWTFRIMVACGFLMLVIFAFAFWHSARRTPDKPRWLLRLALFSLPLPWIASEAGWFVAEYGRQPWAIGEILPTSLAVSSLTAGEVLGTLAAIVVLYSIFLIIEVWLMVRFARKGPSSLHTGRYDLETGKVKEA
;
A
#
# COMPACT_ATOMS: atom_id res chain seq x y z
N MET A 1 -6.59 17.72 20.37
CA MET A 1 -6.81 16.55 19.50
C MET A 1 -7.63 15.55 20.27
N ASP A 2 -8.71 15.09 19.68
CA ASP A 2 -9.57 14.04 20.17
C ASP A 2 -8.83 12.68 20.15
N ILE A 3 -9.28 11.71 20.94
CA ILE A 3 -8.70 10.36 21.01
C ILE A 3 -8.75 9.64 19.64
N VAL A 4 -9.82 9.85 18.87
CA VAL A 4 -9.98 9.27 17.54
C VAL A 4 -8.91 9.79 16.60
N GLU A 5 -8.69 11.11 16.58
CA GLU A 5 -7.66 11.71 15.73
C GLU A 5 -6.24 11.31 16.15
N LEU A 6 -5.97 11.21 17.46
CA LEU A 6 -4.68 10.74 17.95
C LEU A 6 -4.42 9.27 17.58
N SER A 7 -5.43 8.40 17.73
CA SER A 7 -5.32 6.98 17.35
C SER A 7 -5.13 6.81 15.83
N ARG A 8 -5.85 7.60 15.02
CA ARG A 8 -5.66 7.66 13.56
C ARG A 8 -4.26 8.11 13.19
N LEU A 9 -3.77 9.18 13.82
CA LEU A 9 -2.42 9.69 13.58
C LEU A 9 -1.35 8.67 13.96
N GLN A 10 -1.50 8.00 15.09
CA GLN A 10 -0.57 6.97 15.54
C GLN A 10 -0.53 5.80 14.55
N PHE A 11 -1.68 5.30 14.13
CA PHE A 11 -1.74 4.19 13.17
C PHE A 11 -1.17 4.61 11.81
N ALA A 12 -1.55 5.78 11.30
CA ALA A 12 -1.05 6.31 10.03
C ALA A 12 0.49 6.47 10.07
N TYR A 13 1.05 7.07 11.12
CA TYR A 13 2.49 7.21 11.29
C TYR A 13 3.20 5.86 11.30
N THR A 14 2.67 4.91 12.08
CA THR A 14 3.27 3.56 12.18
C THR A 14 3.22 2.83 10.84
N ALA A 15 2.09 2.87 10.14
CA ALA A 15 1.91 2.22 8.84
C ALA A 15 2.81 2.84 7.76
N MET A 16 2.88 4.16 7.69
CA MET A 16 3.74 4.86 6.72
C MET A 16 5.24 4.56 6.98
N ILE A 17 5.70 4.62 8.22
CA ILE A 17 7.10 4.27 8.52
C ILE A 17 7.39 2.78 8.22
N HIS A 18 6.49 1.87 8.58
CA HIS A 18 6.63 0.46 8.21
C HIS A 18 6.71 0.28 6.69
N PHE A 19 5.91 1.00 5.94
CA PHE A 19 5.88 0.90 4.49
C PHE A 19 7.11 1.52 3.79
N LEU A 20 8.01 2.19 4.50
CA LEU A 20 9.33 2.52 3.96
C LEU A 20 10.20 1.27 3.72
N PHE A 21 9.99 0.20 4.50
CA PHE A 21 10.79 -1.03 4.43
C PHE A 21 10.18 -2.09 3.51
N VAL A 22 8.88 -2.23 3.51
CA VAL A 22 8.16 -3.29 2.78
C VAL A 22 8.44 -3.29 1.28
N PRO A 23 8.27 -2.20 0.51
CA PRO A 23 8.46 -2.23 -0.93
C PRO A 23 9.90 -2.52 -1.33
N LEU A 24 10.89 -2.07 -0.53
CA LEU A 24 12.28 -2.40 -0.79
C LEU A 24 12.59 -3.88 -0.56
N THR A 25 12.01 -4.49 0.49
CA THR A 25 12.11 -5.93 0.74
C THR A 25 11.54 -6.74 -0.42
N LEU A 26 10.33 -6.42 -0.88
CA LEU A 26 9.66 -7.09 -2.00
C LEU A 26 10.51 -7.02 -3.28
N GLY A 27 11.00 -5.83 -3.63
CA GLY A 27 11.75 -5.63 -4.86
C GLY A 27 13.15 -6.25 -4.82
N LEU A 28 13.88 -6.07 -3.72
CA LEU A 28 15.23 -6.63 -3.61
C LEU A 28 15.23 -8.15 -3.57
N SER A 29 14.28 -8.81 -2.92
CA SER A 29 14.23 -10.28 -2.85
C SER A 29 14.21 -10.92 -4.25
N PHE A 30 13.40 -10.40 -5.18
CA PHE A 30 13.35 -10.84 -6.58
C PHE A 30 14.62 -10.51 -7.36
N ILE A 31 15.17 -9.32 -7.18
CA ILE A 31 16.44 -8.93 -7.82
C ILE A 31 17.59 -9.84 -7.37
N LEU A 32 17.62 -10.22 -6.09
CA LEU A 32 18.58 -11.18 -5.55
C LEU A 32 18.43 -12.56 -6.19
N ALA A 33 17.21 -13.06 -6.31
CA ALA A 33 16.93 -14.34 -6.95
C ALA A 33 17.33 -14.35 -8.44
N ILE A 34 17.09 -13.24 -9.16
CA ILE A 34 17.53 -13.08 -10.56
C ILE A 34 19.07 -13.08 -10.64
N MET A 35 19.74 -12.28 -9.80
CA MET A 35 21.21 -12.21 -9.80
C MET A 35 21.85 -13.57 -9.49
N GLU A 36 21.30 -14.29 -8.51
CA GLU A 36 21.78 -15.62 -8.14
C GLU A 36 21.49 -16.66 -9.22
N SER A 37 20.34 -16.56 -9.91
CA SER A 37 20.04 -17.42 -11.06
C SER A 37 21.12 -17.27 -12.15
N VAL A 38 21.52 -16.04 -12.45
CA VAL A 38 22.61 -15.77 -13.41
C VAL A 38 23.95 -16.34 -12.90
N TYR A 39 24.22 -16.25 -11.58
CA TYR A 39 25.40 -16.90 -11.00
C TYR A 39 25.40 -18.42 -11.20
N VAL A 40 24.29 -19.08 -10.89
CA VAL A 40 24.18 -20.55 -11.01
C VAL A 40 24.32 -21.00 -12.47
N MET A 41 23.69 -20.27 -13.40
CA MET A 41 23.77 -20.58 -14.84
C MET A 41 25.15 -20.33 -15.47
N THR A 42 25.84 -19.25 -15.03
CA THR A 42 27.09 -18.82 -15.68
C THR A 42 28.36 -19.21 -14.93
N GLY A 43 28.27 -19.52 -13.64
CA GLY A 43 29.40 -19.77 -12.75
C GLY A 43 30.25 -18.54 -12.42
N ARG A 44 29.90 -17.36 -12.94
CA ARG A 44 30.70 -16.13 -12.78
C ARG A 44 30.61 -15.57 -11.38
N GLN A 45 31.74 -15.46 -10.71
CA GLN A 45 31.86 -15.00 -9.31
C GLN A 45 31.25 -13.61 -9.08
N ILE A 46 31.30 -12.72 -10.06
CA ILE A 46 30.74 -11.38 -9.93
C ILE A 46 29.24 -11.36 -9.58
N TYR A 47 28.45 -12.31 -10.10
CA TYR A 47 27.02 -12.40 -9.78
C TYR A 47 26.78 -12.93 -8.36
N ARG A 48 27.64 -13.82 -7.86
CA ARG A 48 27.64 -14.21 -6.45
C ARG A 48 27.90 -13.01 -5.54
N ASP A 49 28.88 -12.19 -5.90
CA ASP A 49 29.26 -11.01 -5.12
C ASP A 49 28.17 -9.94 -5.19
N MET A 50 27.49 -9.81 -6.34
CA MET A 50 26.31 -8.96 -6.48
C MET A 50 25.19 -9.42 -5.53
N THR A 51 24.85 -10.70 -5.54
CA THR A 51 23.81 -11.26 -4.66
C THR A 51 24.17 -11.03 -3.19
N ARG A 52 25.42 -11.27 -2.78
CA ARG A 52 25.89 -11.05 -1.40
C ARG A 52 25.89 -9.58 -0.99
N PHE A 53 26.27 -8.68 -1.89
CA PHE A 53 26.28 -7.24 -1.61
C PHE A 53 24.87 -6.67 -1.46
N TRP A 54 24.00 -6.91 -2.46
CA TRP A 54 22.63 -6.45 -2.40
C TRP A 54 21.84 -7.18 -1.31
N GLY A 55 22.16 -8.45 -1.05
CA GLY A 55 21.63 -9.22 0.06
C GLY A 55 21.94 -8.62 1.43
N LYS A 56 23.13 -8.03 1.62
CA LYS A 56 23.47 -7.32 2.86
C LYS A 56 22.55 -6.11 3.08
N LEU A 57 22.28 -5.33 2.03
CA LEU A 57 21.37 -4.18 2.11
C LEU A 57 19.92 -4.65 2.33
N PHE A 58 19.52 -5.72 1.64
CA PHE A 58 18.24 -6.39 1.90
C PHE A 58 18.08 -6.79 3.38
N GLY A 59 19.09 -7.44 3.97
CA GLY A 59 19.02 -7.89 5.36
C GLY A 59 18.91 -6.77 6.39
N ILE A 60 19.55 -5.61 6.15
CA ILE A 60 19.40 -4.42 7.00
C ILE A 60 17.95 -3.95 6.96
N ASN A 61 17.40 -3.77 5.77
CA ASN A 61 16.03 -3.33 5.56
C ASN A 61 15.00 -4.33 6.13
N PHE A 62 15.20 -5.63 5.87
CA PHE A 62 14.32 -6.69 6.34
C PHE A 62 14.18 -6.72 7.86
N ALA A 63 15.29 -6.59 8.59
CA ALA A 63 15.26 -6.61 10.06
C ALA A 63 14.39 -5.50 10.65
N LEU A 64 14.43 -4.30 10.07
CA LEU A 64 13.61 -3.18 10.50
C LEU A 64 12.15 -3.29 10.02
N GLY A 65 11.97 -3.82 8.81
CA GLY A 65 10.63 -4.12 8.30
C GLY A 65 9.84 -5.05 9.22
N VAL A 66 10.45 -6.18 9.63
CA VAL A 66 9.82 -7.12 10.57
C VAL A 66 9.54 -6.46 11.93
N THR A 67 10.49 -5.69 12.48
CA THR A 67 10.32 -5.05 13.78
C THR A 67 9.18 -4.03 13.79
N THR A 68 9.07 -3.24 12.74
CA THR A 68 8.01 -2.22 12.62
C THR A 68 6.65 -2.83 12.28
N GLY A 69 6.62 -3.94 11.53
CA GLY A 69 5.39 -4.69 11.22
C GLY A 69 4.77 -5.29 12.48
N LEU A 70 5.58 -5.93 13.31
CA LEU A 70 5.12 -6.49 14.59
C LEU A 70 4.49 -5.43 15.48
N ALA A 71 5.11 -4.25 15.59
CA ALA A 71 4.56 -3.16 16.39
C ALA A 71 3.23 -2.62 15.82
N MET A 72 3.04 -2.69 14.50
CA MET A 72 1.78 -2.31 13.87
C MET A 72 0.64 -3.29 14.21
N GLU A 73 0.91 -4.58 14.24
CA GLU A 73 -0.08 -5.59 14.63
C GLU A 73 -0.56 -5.41 16.06
N PHE A 74 0.34 -5.06 17.00
CA PHE A 74 -0.06 -4.80 18.38
C PHE A 74 -1.06 -3.65 18.52
N GLN A 75 -1.09 -2.69 17.61
CA GLN A 75 -2.04 -1.57 17.67
C GLN A 75 -3.50 -2.01 17.48
N PHE A 76 -3.77 -3.13 16.81
CA PHE A 76 -5.11 -3.67 16.71
C PHE A 76 -5.68 -4.09 18.07
N GLY A 77 -4.83 -4.56 18.98
CA GLY A 77 -5.23 -4.88 20.35
C GLY A 77 -5.21 -3.70 21.32
N THR A 78 -4.36 -2.71 21.09
CA THR A 78 -4.19 -1.57 22.01
C THR A 78 -5.07 -0.38 21.63
N ASN A 79 -4.93 0.17 20.43
CA ASN A 79 -5.60 1.40 20.01
C ASN A 79 -6.95 1.15 19.33
N TRP A 80 -7.16 -0.05 18.79
CA TRP A 80 -8.30 -0.41 17.95
C TRP A 80 -9.03 -1.65 18.45
N SER A 81 -9.20 -1.78 19.76
CA SER A 81 -9.79 -2.98 20.39
C SER A 81 -11.25 -3.19 19.99
N TYR A 82 -12.04 -2.13 19.83
CA TYR A 82 -13.42 -2.27 19.35
C TYR A 82 -13.49 -2.76 17.91
N TYR A 83 -12.59 -2.25 17.04
CA TYR A 83 -12.41 -2.81 15.70
C TYR A 83 -12.12 -4.30 15.77
N SER A 84 -11.10 -4.71 16.54
CA SER A 84 -10.69 -6.11 16.66
C SER A 84 -11.78 -7.01 17.24
N HIS A 85 -12.58 -6.49 18.16
CA HIS A 85 -13.74 -7.20 18.69
C HIS A 85 -14.85 -7.36 17.63
N TYR A 86 -15.09 -6.32 16.83
CA TYR A 86 -16.16 -6.28 15.85
C TYR A 86 -15.93 -7.20 14.64
N VAL A 87 -14.65 -7.45 14.27
CA VAL A 87 -14.28 -8.20 13.06
C VAL A 87 -13.31 -9.36 13.30
N GLY A 88 -13.13 -9.78 14.55
CA GLY A 88 -12.09 -10.74 14.94
C GLY A 88 -12.08 -12.03 14.13
N ASP A 89 -13.25 -12.56 13.79
CA ASP A 89 -13.38 -13.81 13.03
C ASP A 89 -12.89 -13.69 11.58
N ILE A 90 -13.01 -12.51 10.97
CA ILE A 90 -12.70 -12.28 9.57
C ILE A 90 -11.27 -11.81 9.41
N PHE A 91 -10.90 -10.79 10.20
CA PHE A 91 -9.60 -10.12 10.11
C PHE A 91 -8.48 -10.95 10.73
N GLY A 92 -8.78 -11.71 11.78
CA GLY A 92 -7.79 -12.49 12.53
C GLY A 92 -7.15 -13.64 11.75
N ALA A 93 -7.91 -14.32 10.88
CA ALA A 93 -7.38 -15.45 10.10
C ALA A 93 -6.29 -15.03 9.09
N PRO A 94 -6.49 -14.01 8.22
CA PRO A 94 -5.44 -13.50 7.37
C PRO A 94 -4.20 -13.00 8.13
N LEU A 95 -4.37 -12.29 9.25
CA LEU A 95 -3.27 -11.81 10.08
C LEU A 95 -2.48 -12.95 10.72
N ALA A 96 -3.15 -13.99 11.23
CA ALA A 96 -2.48 -15.15 11.80
C ALA A 96 -1.64 -15.91 10.76
N ILE A 97 -2.15 -16.06 9.55
CA ILE A 97 -1.42 -16.69 8.44
C ILE A 97 -0.25 -15.80 8.02
N GLU A 98 -0.45 -14.49 7.94
CA GLU A 98 0.61 -13.51 7.65
C GLU A 98 1.74 -13.61 8.68
N ALA A 99 1.42 -13.61 9.98
CA ALA A 99 2.39 -13.76 11.04
C ALA A 99 3.21 -15.07 10.91
N LEU A 100 2.56 -16.18 10.58
CA LEU A 100 3.24 -17.45 10.31
C LEU A 100 4.19 -17.36 9.10
N MET A 101 3.76 -16.71 8.01
CA MET A 101 4.58 -16.52 6.82
C MET A 101 5.74 -15.55 7.09
N ALA A 102 5.49 -14.40 7.73
CA ALA A 102 6.52 -13.42 8.01
C ALA A 102 7.54 -13.93 9.05
N PHE A 103 7.07 -14.41 10.20
CA PHE A 103 7.98 -14.78 11.28
C PHE A 103 8.69 -16.10 11.06
N PHE A 104 7.96 -17.15 10.74
CA PHE A 104 8.55 -18.48 10.73
C PHE A 104 9.15 -18.85 9.37
N LEU A 105 8.43 -18.59 8.29
CA LEU A 105 8.89 -18.96 6.96
C LEU A 105 9.96 -17.98 6.46
N GLU A 106 9.67 -16.69 6.44
CA GLU A 106 10.63 -15.68 5.93
C GLU A 106 11.91 -15.65 6.76
N SER A 107 11.81 -15.59 8.09
CA SER A 107 12.98 -15.54 8.97
C SER A 107 13.85 -16.80 8.81
N THR A 108 13.24 -17.97 8.63
CA THR A 108 13.97 -19.21 8.36
C THR A 108 14.70 -19.14 7.01
N LEU A 109 14.01 -18.69 5.95
CA LEU A 109 14.59 -18.59 4.61
C LEU A 109 15.67 -17.50 4.53
N VAL A 110 15.48 -16.36 5.19
CA VAL A 110 16.49 -15.31 5.34
C VAL A 110 17.72 -15.84 6.08
N GLY A 111 17.53 -16.58 7.17
CA GLY A 111 18.63 -17.26 7.86
C GLY A 111 19.40 -18.23 6.96
N LEU A 112 18.69 -19.05 6.20
CA LEU A 112 19.30 -19.96 5.22
C LEU A 112 20.00 -19.22 4.08
N PHE A 113 19.46 -18.10 3.61
CA PHE A 113 20.09 -17.25 2.60
C PHE A 113 21.44 -16.70 3.09
N PHE A 114 21.52 -16.18 4.32
CA PHE A 114 22.77 -15.61 4.82
C PHE A 114 23.82 -16.66 5.23
N PHE A 115 23.39 -17.75 5.87
CA PHE A 115 24.29 -18.74 6.44
C PHE A 115 24.47 -19.99 5.57
N GLY A 116 23.78 -20.09 4.45
CA GLY A 116 23.78 -21.24 3.56
C GLY A 116 24.87 -21.26 2.49
N TRP A 117 25.54 -20.14 2.20
CA TRP A 117 26.48 -19.99 1.07
C TRP A 117 27.58 -21.05 0.98
N ASP A 118 28.13 -21.46 2.10
CA ASP A 118 29.23 -22.44 2.17
C ASP A 118 28.75 -23.80 2.69
N ARG A 119 27.45 -23.98 2.98
CA ARG A 119 26.84 -25.19 3.53
C ARG A 119 25.93 -25.91 2.55
N MET A 120 25.49 -25.26 1.50
CA MET A 120 24.58 -25.79 0.49
C MET A 120 25.19 -25.76 -0.91
N SER A 121 24.71 -26.65 -1.78
CA SER A 121 25.05 -26.56 -3.21
C SER A 121 24.45 -25.29 -3.81
N ARG A 122 25.03 -24.78 -4.90
CA ARG A 122 24.57 -23.56 -5.58
C ARG A 122 23.10 -23.62 -5.95
N VAL A 123 22.61 -24.77 -6.43
CA VAL A 123 21.21 -24.97 -6.82
C VAL A 123 20.29 -24.94 -5.59
N LYS A 124 20.68 -25.59 -4.48
CA LYS A 124 19.89 -25.57 -3.24
C LYS A 124 19.81 -24.16 -2.65
N HIS A 125 20.91 -23.40 -2.68
CA HIS A 125 20.93 -22.01 -2.21
C HIS A 125 20.04 -21.12 -3.09
N LEU A 126 20.11 -21.27 -4.41
CA LEU A 126 19.21 -20.57 -5.33
C LEU A 126 17.73 -20.88 -5.05
N ALA A 127 17.40 -22.15 -4.77
CA ALA A 127 16.03 -22.51 -4.38
C ALA A 127 15.58 -21.79 -3.10
N VAL A 128 16.45 -21.68 -2.10
CA VAL A 128 16.18 -20.90 -0.88
C VAL A 128 15.93 -19.42 -1.21
N THR A 129 16.73 -18.82 -2.09
CA THR A 129 16.57 -17.40 -2.49
C THR A 129 15.26 -17.16 -3.23
N TRP A 130 14.84 -18.06 -4.11
CA TRP A 130 13.52 -17.98 -4.76
C TRP A 130 12.38 -18.20 -3.77
N LEU A 131 12.50 -19.18 -2.86
CA LEU A 131 11.48 -19.41 -1.83
C LEU A 131 11.36 -18.20 -0.89
N MET A 132 12.48 -17.56 -0.53
CA MET A 132 12.48 -16.32 0.24
C MET A 132 11.73 -15.20 -0.50
N ALA A 133 12.01 -15.00 -1.79
CA ALA A 133 11.32 -14.00 -2.60
C ALA A 133 9.82 -14.28 -2.76
N LEU A 134 9.43 -15.54 -2.84
CA LEU A 134 8.01 -15.93 -2.86
C LEU A 134 7.35 -15.77 -1.49
N ALA A 135 8.04 -16.09 -0.41
CA ALA A 135 7.51 -15.96 0.95
C ALA A 135 7.21 -14.50 1.31
N THR A 136 8.12 -13.56 0.95
CA THR A 136 7.88 -12.12 1.14
C THR A 136 6.62 -11.63 0.40
N ASN A 137 6.38 -12.15 -0.80
CA ASN A 137 5.17 -11.81 -1.56
C ASN A 137 3.90 -12.46 -0.99
N LEU A 138 3.99 -13.69 -0.47
CA LEU A 138 2.86 -14.35 0.19
C LEU A 138 2.49 -13.66 1.50
N SER A 139 3.47 -13.16 2.26
CA SER A 139 3.22 -12.33 3.44
C SER A 139 2.43 -11.07 3.05
N ALA A 140 2.88 -10.37 2.01
CA ALA A 140 2.15 -9.21 1.49
C ALA A 140 0.72 -9.56 1.00
N LEU A 141 0.49 -10.75 0.46
CA LEU A 141 -0.84 -11.19 0.03
C LEU A 141 -1.81 -11.22 1.21
N TRP A 142 -1.42 -11.81 2.32
CA TRP A 142 -2.33 -12.01 3.46
C TRP A 142 -2.75 -10.69 4.12
N ILE A 143 -1.80 -9.76 4.32
CA ILE A 143 -2.17 -8.45 4.87
C ILE A 143 -3.02 -7.64 3.88
N LEU A 144 -2.82 -7.81 2.57
CA LEU A 144 -3.62 -7.13 1.55
C LEU A 144 -5.00 -7.78 1.35
N VAL A 145 -5.16 -9.06 1.66
CA VAL A 145 -6.49 -9.70 1.77
C VAL A 145 -7.27 -9.08 2.92
N ALA A 146 -6.66 -8.94 4.10
CA ALA A 146 -7.29 -8.27 5.24
C ALA A 146 -7.65 -6.81 4.92
N ASN A 147 -6.72 -6.05 4.34
CA ASN A 147 -6.96 -4.66 3.94
C ASN A 147 -8.00 -4.52 2.81
N GLY A 148 -8.00 -5.43 1.84
CA GLY A 148 -8.98 -5.46 0.76
C GLY A 148 -10.40 -5.71 1.27
N TRP A 149 -10.54 -6.59 2.26
CA TRP A 149 -11.82 -6.80 2.94
C TRP A 149 -12.30 -5.54 3.67
N MET A 150 -11.41 -4.79 4.35
CA MET A 150 -11.79 -3.50 4.95
C MET A 150 -12.29 -2.47 3.93
N GLN A 151 -11.85 -2.57 2.68
CA GLN A 151 -12.27 -1.69 1.58
C GLN A 151 -13.58 -2.14 0.93
N TYR A 152 -13.79 -3.45 0.83
CA TYR A 152 -14.97 -4.09 0.24
C TYR A 152 -15.32 -5.35 1.02
N PRO A 153 -16.20 -5.26 2.05
CA PRO A 153 -16.39 -6.30 3.07
C PRO A 153 -17.36 -7.41 2.63
N ILE A 154 -17.01 -8.15 1.58
CA ILE A 154 -17.74 -9.34 1.10
C ILE A 154 -17.36 -10.60 1.87
N GLY A 155 -18.20 -11.63 1.81
CA GLY A 155 -17.97 -12.91 2.50
C GLY A 155 -18.16 -12.84 4.02
N SER A 156 -18.90 -11.83 4.49
CA SER A 156 -19.21 -11.63 5.91
C SER A 156 -20.57 -10.97 6.09
N GLU A 157 -21.19 -11.20 7.24
CA GLU A 157 -22.50 -10.64 7.58
C GLU A 157 -22.51 -10.15 9.03
N PHE A 158 -23.32 -9.13 9.29
CA PHE A 158 -23.55 -8.66 10.66
C PHE A 158 -24.51 -9.59 11.40
N ASN A 159 -24.08 -10.10 12.55
CA ASN A 159 -24.91 -10.92 13.42
C ASN A 159 -25.45 -10.06 14.59
N ILE A 160 -26.77 -9.90 14.63
CA ILE A 160 -27.46 -9.10 15.64
C ILE A 160 -27.36 -9.69 17.06
N GLU A 161 -27.19 -11.00 17.20
CA GLU A 161 -27.11 -11.67 18.52
C GLU A 161 -25.70 -11.48 19.14
N THR A 162 -24.66 -11.53 18.32
CA THR A 162 -23.28 -11.33 18.77
C THR A 162 -22.81 -9.88 18.66
N MET A 163 -23.56 -9.04 17.94
CA MET A 163 -23.23 -7.64 17.65
C MET A 163 -21.88 -7.48 16.95
N ARG A 164 -21.52 -8.43 16.07
CA ARG A 164 -20.25 -8.47 15.35
C ARG A 164 -20.48 -8.86 13.90
N MET A 165 -19.48 -8.56 13.08
CA MET A 165 -19.36 -9.15 11.76
C MET A 165 -18.85 -10.59 11.90
N GLU A 166 -19.48 -11.52 11.21
CA GLU A 166 -19.12 -12.93 11.21
C GLU A 166 -18.77 -13.40 9.80
N LEU A 167 -17.81 -14.31 9.70
CA LEU A 167 -17.35 -14.87 8.45
C LEU A 167 -18.40 -15.84 7.87
N THR A 168 -18.86 -15.56 6.66
CA THR A 168 -19.77 -16.45 5.94
C THR A 168 -19.07 -17.24 4.83
N SER A 169 -18.04 -16.65 4.20
CA SER A 169 -17.28 -17.28 3.12
C SER A 169 -15.82 -16.83 3.11
N PHE A 170 -14.93 -17.67 3.63
CA PHE A 170 -13.49 -17.39 3.55
C PHE A 170 -12.97 -17.29 2.11
N ALA A 171 -13.58 -18.05 1.19
CA ALA A 171 -13.20 -18.00 -0.23
C ALA A 171 -13.49 -16.62 -0.84
N GLU A 172 -14.62 -15.99 -0.52
CA GLU A 172 -14.94 -14.64 -0.98
C GLU A 172 -14.01 -13.59 -0.36
N VAL A 173 -13.64 -13.73 0.90
CA VAL A 173 -12.63 -12.85 1.54
C VAL A 173 -11.27 -12.99 0.85
N LEU A 174 -10.82 -14.23 0.61
CA LEU A 174 -9.53 -14.49 -0.04
C LEU A 174 -9.51 -14.02 -1.51
N LEU A 175 -10.58 -14.27 -2.25
CA LEU A 175 -10.71 -13.91 -3.66
C LEU A 175 -11.35 -12.53 -3.86
N ASN A 176 -11.39 -11.72 -2.82
CA ASN A 176 -11.90 -10.36 -2.89
C ASN A 176 -11.25 -9.58 -4.05
N PRO A 177 -12.02 -9.05 -5.01
CA PRO A 177 -11.47 -8.41 -6.21
C PRO A 177 -10.60 -7.18 -5.86
N VAL A 178 -10.96 -6.42 -4.83
CA VAL A 178 -10.16 -5.28 -4.38
C VAL A 178 -8.83 -5.75 -3.78
N ALA A 179 -8.83 -6.84 -3.01
CA ALA A 179 -7.61 -7.41 -2.44
C ALA A 179 -6.66 -7.91 -3.54
N GLN A 180 -7.19 -8.60 -4.56
CA GLN A 180 -6.38 -9.14 -5.67
C GLN A 180 -5.72 -8.02 -6.48
N VAL A 181 -6.48 -7.02 -6.88
CA VAL A 181 -5.94 -5.88 -7.65
C VAL A 181 -4.92 -5.09 -6.82
N LYS A 182 -5.20 -4.84 -5.55
CA LYS A 182 -4.25 -4.19 -4.63
C LYS A 182 -2.96 -5.00 -4.47
N PHE A 183 -3.06 -6.31 -4.33
CA PHE A 183 -1.89 -7.17 -4.16
C PHE A 183 -0.93 -7.05 -5.36
N VAL A 184 -1.43 -7.27 -6.57
CA VAL A 184 -0.57 -7.22 -7.76
C VAL A 184 -0.01 -5.83 -8.02
N HIS A 185 -0.78 -4.76 -7.76
CA HIS A 185 -0.33 -3.38 -7.87
C HIS A 185 0.76 -3.03 -6.83
N THR A 186 0.53 -3.36 -5.56
CA THR A 186 1.46 -3.08 -4.45
C THR A 186 2.79 -3.84 -4.61
N VAL A 187 2.73 -5.12 -4.99
CA VAL A 187 3.92 -5.92 -5.24
C VAL A 187 4.71 -5.36 -6.42
N SER A 188 4.04 -4.96 -7.52
CA SER A 188 4.69 -4.31 -8.66
C SER A 188 5.36 -2.98 -8.28
N ALA A 189 4.73 -2.19 -7.40
CA ALA A 189 5.32 -0.97 -6.85
C ALA A 189 6.57 -1.27 -5.99
N GLY A 190 6.55 -2.36 -5.22
CA GLY A 190 7.73 -2.87 -4.51
C GLY A 190 8.87 -3.24 -5.47
N TYR A 191 8.56 -3.89 -6.60
CA TYR A 191 9.55 -4.22 -7.63
C TYR A 191 10.18 -2.97 -8.25
N VAL A 192 9.38 -1.93 -8.51
CA VAL A 192 9.88 -0.61 -8.94
C VAL A 192 10.82 -0.02 -7.89
N THR A 193 10.45 -0.10 -6.61
CA THR A 193 11.27 0.43 -5.49
C THR A 193 12.63 -0.25 -5.43
N GLY A 194 12.67 -1.58 -5.43
CA GLY A 194 13.92 -2.35 -5.44
C GLY A 194 14.78 -2.05 -6.68
N ALA A 195 14.14 -1.89 -7.84
CA ALA A 195 14.83 -1.56 -9.09
C ALA A 195 15.43 -0.15 -9.07
N VAL A 196 14.68 0.87 -8.61
CA VAL A 196 15.21 2.25 -8.47
C VAL A 196 16.35 2.29 -7.47
N PHE A 197 16.24 1.58 -6.34
CA PHE A 197 17.31 1.51 -5.34
C PHE A 197 18.61 0.96 -5.93
N VAL A 198 18.56 -0.16 -6.64
CA VAL A 198 19.72 -0.76 -7.30
C VAL A 198 20.23 0.13 -8.43
N LEU A 199 19.34 0.72 -9.23
CA LEU A 199 19.69 1.62 -10.33
C LEU A 199 20.42 2.88 -9.85
N ALA A 200 19.92 3.50 -8.78
CA ALA A 200 20.46 4.73 -8.21
C ALA A 200 21.87 4.52 -7.65
N ILE A 201 22.07 3.48 -6.83
CA ILE A 201 23.39 3.17 -6.26
C ILE A 201 24.37 2.74 -7.35
N SER A 202 23.92 1.95 -8.33
CA SER A 202 24.77 1.58 -9.48
C SER A 202 25.16 2.80 -10.31
N SER A 203 24.24 3.75 -10.51
CA SER A 203 24.52 5.03 -11.17
C SER A 203 25.56 5.86 -10.42
N TRP A 204 25.52 5.86 -9.09
CA TRP A 204 26.53 6.53 -8.28
C TRP A 204 27.93 5.92 -8.48
N TYR A 205 28.05 4.58 -8.55
CA TYR A 205 29.32 3.92 -8.86
C TYR A 205 29.84 4.28 -10.27
N LEU A 206 28.95 4.27 -11.27
CA LEU A 206 29.29 4.65 -12.65
C LEU A 206 29.75 6.11 -12.73
N LEU A 207 29.10 7.04 -12.03
CA LEU A 207 29.49 8.44 -11.97
C LEU A 207 30.88 8.65 -11.32
N LYS A 208 31.19 7.82 -10.29
CA LYS A 208 32.46 7.84 -9.58
C LYS A 208 33.57 7.03 -10.27
N GLY A 209 33.29 6.28 -11.32
CA GLY A 209 34.23 5.39 -11.98
C GLY A 209 34.71 4.21 -11.13
N ARG A 210 33.88 3.78 -10.14
CA ARG A 210 34.20 2.69 -9.20
C ARG A 210 33.43 1.42 -9.53
N ASP A 211 34.07 0.27 -9.29
CA ASP A 211 33.42 -1.06 -9.39
C ASP A 211 32.62 -1.21 -10.69
N LEU A 212 33.18 -0.77 -11.82
CA LEU A 212 32.47 -0.59 -13.10
C LEU A 212 31.82 -1.88 -13.61
N ALA A 213 32.51 -3.02 -13.47
CA ALA A 213 31.99 -4.31 -13.93
C ALA A 213 30.75 -4.72 -13.14
N PHE A 214 30.76 -4.51 -11.82
CA PHE A 214 29.64 -4.73 -10.91
C PHE A 214 28.49 -3.73 -11.22
N ALA A 215 28.82 -2.44 -11.30
CA ALA A 215 27.83 -1.37 -11.49
C ALA A 215 27.07 -1.51 -12.81
N ARG A 216 27.77 -1.81 -13.92
CA ARG A 216 27.13 -2.00 -15.24
C ARG A 216 26.15 -3.18 -15.23
N ARG A 217 26.49 -4.30 -14.58
CA ARG A 217 25.61 -5.47 -14.49
C ARG A 217 24.41 -5.23 -13.57
N SER A 218 24.63 -4.65 -12.40
CA SER A 218 23.55 -4.26 -11.50
C SER A 218 22.59 -3.25 -12.17
N PHE A 219 23.13 -2.24 -12.84
CA PHE A 219 22.36 -1.25 -13.60
C PHE A 219 21.52 -1.92 -14.71
N ALA A 220 22.10 -2.87 -15.45
CA ALA A 220 21.40 -3.56 -16.54
C ALA A 220 20.25 -4.44 -16.01
N ILE A 221 20.48 -5.20 -14.92
CA ILE A 221 19.41 -6.01 -14.30
C ILE A 221 18.31 -5.09 -13.76
N ALA A 222 18.68 -4.05 -13.02
CA ALA A 222 17.73 -3.12 -12.43
C ALA A 222 16.92 -2.36 -13.50
N SER A 223 17.55 -1.95 -14.61
CA SER A 223 16.84 -1.24 -15.68
C SER A 223 15.83 -2.13 -16.42
N ALA A 224 16.16 -3.41 -16.67
CA ALA A 224 15.26 -4.33 -17.34
C ALA A 224 14.08 -4.75 -16.41
N PHE A 225 14.40 -5.13 -15.17
CA PHE A 225 13.41 -5.50 -14.17
C PHE A 225 12.49 -4.32 -13.82
N GLY A 226 13.08 -3.13 -13.62
CA GLY A 226 12.35 -1.92 -13.30
C GLY A 226 11.45 -1.42 -14.43
N LEU A 227 11.86 -1.56 -15.69
CA LEU A 227 11.01 -1.22 -16.83
C LEU A 227 9.77 -2.12 -16.89
N ALA A 228 9.95 -3.43 -16.73
CA ALA A 228 8.85 -4.37 -16.69
C ALA A 228 7.91 -4.08 -15.51
N ALA A 229 8.47 -3.84 -14.31
CA ALA A 229 7.70 -3.50 -13.12
C ALA A 229 6.95 -2.16 -13.26
N ALA A 230 7.57 -1.14 -13.86
CA ALA A 230 6.92 0.17 -14.08
C ALA A 230 5.76 0.07 -15.08
N LEU A 231 5.89 -0.71 -16.13
CA LEU A 231 4.78 -0.99 -17.05
C LEU A 231 3.66 -1.77 -16.34
N SER A 232 4.01 -2.78 -15.54
CA SER A 232 3.06 -3.56 -14.77
C SER A 232 2.28 -2.68 -13.78
N VAL A 233 2.96 -1.83 -12.99
CA VAL A 233 2.31 -1.00 -11.98
C VAL A 233 1.35 0.02 -12.60
N ILE A 234 1.62 0.52 -13.81
CA ILE A 234 0.71 1.45 -14.51
C ILE A 234 -0.55 0.71 -14.97
N VAL A 235 -0.40 -0.45 -15.62
CA VAL A 235 -1.54 -1.24 -16.08
C VAL A 235 -2.41 -1.70 -14.90
N LEU A 236 -1.80 -2.18 -13.82
CA LEU A 236 -2.50 -2.63 -12.62
C LEU A 236 -3.10 -1.47 -11.81
N GLY A 237 -2.50 -0.27 -11.90
CA GLY A 237 -3.04 0.95 -11.32
C GLY A 237 -4.32 1.40 -12.04
N ASP A 238 -4.33 1.31 -13.36
CA ASP A 238 -5.52 1.57 -14.17
C ASP A 238 -6.66 0.58 -13.86
N GLU A 239 -6.34 -0.71 -13.70
CA GLU A 239 -7.31 -1.73 -13.26
C GLU A 239 -7.85 -1.46 -11.84
N SER A 240 -6.98 -0.97 -10.93
CA SER A 240 -7.42 -0.50 -9.61
C SER A 240 -8.39 0.67 -9.70
N GLY A 241 -8.15 1.62 -10.58
CA GLY A 241 -9.05 2.76 -10.84
C GLY A 241 -10.42 2.31 -11.36
N TYR A 242 -10.44 1.35 -12.28
CA TYR A 242 -11.67 0.77 -12.79
C TYR A 242 -12.48 0.06 -11.69
N ALA A 243 -11.82 -0.77 -10.88
CA ALA A 243 -12.48 -1.48 -9.76
C ALA A 243 -13.09 -0.51 -8.73
N LEU A 244 -12.49 0.68 -8.51
CA LEU A 244 -13.06 1.71 -7.63
C LEU A 244 -14.39 2.26 -8.16
N GLY A 245 -14.56 2.32 -9.47
CA GLY A 245 -15.80 2.78 -10.12
C GLY A 245 -17.04 1.98 -9.70
N ASP A 246 -16.86 0.70 -9.45
CA ASP A 246 -17.94 -0.21 -9.04
C ASP A 246 -18.14 -0.27 -7.53
N VAL A 247 -17.04 -0.35 -6.75
CA VAL A 247 -17.12 -0.72 -5.32
C VAL A 247 -16.83 0.43 -4.35
N GLN A 248 -16.19 1.52 -4.79
CA GLN A 248 -15.81 2.66 -3.95
C GLN A 248 -15.99 4.01 -4.68
N LYS A 249 -17.19 4.27 -5.16
CA LYS A 249 -17.54 5.48 -5.93
C LYS A 249 -17.16 6.78 -5.21
N VAL A 250 -17.38 6.84 -3.90
CA VAL A 250 -16.99 8.00 -3.05
C VAL A 250 -15.49 8.30 -3.18
N LYS A 251 -14.66 7.27 -3.12
CA LYS A 251 -13.21 7.41 -3.26
C LYS A 251 -12.82 7.87 -4.66
N LEU A 252 -13.42 7.28 -5.69
CA LEU A 252 -13.17 7.67 -7.08
C LEU A 252 -13.53 9.14 -7.29
N ALA A 253 -14.72 9.57 -6.87
CA ALA A 253 -15.14 10.97 -6.95
C ALA A 253 -14.20 11.91 -6.19
N ALA A 254 -13.66 11.46 -5.03
CA ALA A 254 -12.75 12.27 -4.22
C ALA A 254 -11.36 12.46 -4.87
N ILE A 255 -10.77 11.40 -5.43
CA ILE A 255 -9.46 11.50 -6.09
C ILE A 255 -9.51 12.30 -7.39
N GLU A 256 -10.67 12.36 -8.03
CA GLU A 256 -10.89 13.08 -9.29
C GLU A 256 -11.54 14.45 -9.12
N ALA A 257 -12.01 14.76 -7.90
CA ALA A 257 -12.76 15.97 -7.58
C ALA A 257 -14.02 16.12 -8.46
N GLU A 258 -14.76 15.01 -8.61
CA GLU A 258 -16.00 14.94 -9.37
C GLU A 258 -17.17 15.45 -8.52
N TRP A 259 -17.40 16.75 -8.54
CA TRP A 259 -18.46 17.40 -7.74
C TRP A 259 -19.84 17.20 -8.32
N GLU A 260 -19.94 17.21 -9.64
CA GLU A 260 -21.17 17.04 -10.40
C GLU A 260 -21.06 15.79 -11.29
N THR A 261 -22.16 15.13 -11.51
CA THR A 261 -22.23 13.99 -12.43
C THR A 261 -22.00 14.44 -13.86
N HIS A 262 -20.95 13.93 -14.48
CA HIS A 262 -20.62 14.28 -15.85
C HIS A 262 -21.30 13.34 -16.86
N PRO A 263 -22.05 13.92 -17.83
CA PRO A 263 -22.54 13.13 -18.96
C PRO A 263 -21.37 12.61 -19.80
N ALA A 264 -21.61 11.53 -20.53
CA ALA A 264 -20.62 11.00 -21.46
C ALA A 264 -20.33 11.98 -22.62
N PRO A 265 -19.08 12.13 -23.05
CA PRO A 265 -17.85 11.52 -22.53
C PRO A 265 -17.25 12.30 -21.34
N ALA A 266 -17.09 11.63 -20.19
CA ALA A 266 -16.60 12.27 -18.98
C ALA A 266 -15.14 12.72 -19.09
N ALA A 267 -14.84 13.95 -18.69
CA ALA A 267 -13.53 14.57 -18.78
C ALA A 267 -12.70 14.32 -17.51
N PHE A 268 -11.42 14.01 -17.66
CA PHE A 268 -10.47 13.86 -16.57
C PHE A 268 -9.89 15.21 -16.15
N THR A 269 -9.95 15.56 -14.87
CA THR A 269 -9.33 16.78 -14.34
C THR A 269 -7.85 16.53 -14.05
N LEU A 270 -6.96 16.94 -14.95
CA LEU A 270 -5.51 16.78 -14.80
C LEU A 270 -4.93 17.63 -13.67
N PHE A 271 -5.37 18.89 -13.59
CA PHE A 271 -4.90 19.90 -12.64
C PHE A 271 -6.06 20.79 -12.19
N GLY A 272 -6.03 21.27 -10.96
CA GLY A 272 -7.01 22.18 -10.42
C GLY A 272 -6.91 22.30 -8.89
N PHE A 273 -7.67 23.20 -8.30
CA PHE A 273 -7.72 23.41 -6.85
C PHE A 273 -9.13 23.08 -6.33
N PRO A 274 -9.36 21.83 -5.87
CA PRO A 274 -10.65 21.43 -5.31
C PRO A 274 -10.97 22.22 -4.05
N ASN A 275 -12.21 22.74 -3.97
CA ASN A 275 -12.76 23.41 -2.81
C ASN A 275 -13.97 22.63 -2.28
N GLN A 276 -13.88 22.14 -1.05
CA GLN A 276 -14.91 21.32 -0.40
C GLN A 276 -16.16 22.15 -0.07
N GLU A 277 -16.00 23.42 0.32
CA GLU A 277 -17.10 24.26 0.77
C GLU A 277 -18.00 24.68 -0.40
N THR A 278 -17.38 25.06 -1.53
CA THR A 278 -18.10 25.47 -2.74
C THR A 278 -18.45 24.29 -3.64
N ARG A 279 -17.92 23.08 -3.34
CA ARG A 279 -18.04 21.88 -4.18
C ARG A 279 -17.67 22.15 -5.63
N SER A 280 -16.53 22.81 -5.84
CA SER A 280 -16.04 23.19 -7.16
C SER A 280 -14.51 22.98 -7.26
N THR A 281 -13.99 23.02 -8.48
CA THR A 281 -12.54 22.94 -8.73
C THR A 281 -12.11 24.17 -9.52
N ASP A 282 -11.36 25.06 -8.85
CA ASP A 282 -10.85 26.28 -9.46
C ASP A 282 -9.67 25.98 -10.40
N TYR A 283 -9.55 26.77 -11.48
CA TYR A 283 -8.48 26.65 -12.48
C TYR A 283 -8.32 25.23 -13.06
N ALA A 284 -9.43 24.50 -13.23
CA ALA A 284 -9.41 23.14 -13.71
C ALA A 284 -8.93 23.02 -15.16
N VAL A 285 -7.90 22.23 -15.37
CA VAL A 285 -7.44 21.79 -16.70
C VAL A 285 -7.97 20.37 -16.93
N ARG A 286 -8.88 20.22 -17.90
CA ARG A 286 -9.58 18.96 -18.16
C ARG A 286 -9.18 18.37 -19.51
N ILE A 287 -9.04 17.04 -19.55
CA ILE A 287 -8.79 16.26 -20.78
C ILE A 287 -10.09 15.51 -21.11
N PRO A 288 -10.72 15.77 -22.27
CA PRO A 288 -11.98 15.14 -22.64
C PRO A 288 -11.87 13.61 -22.72
N ALA A 289 -12.94 12.89 -22.38
CA ALA A 289 -13.16 11.45 -22.52
C ALA A 289 -12.25 10.52 -21.70
N ILE A 290 -11.17 11.02 -21.08
CA ILE A 290 -10.22 10.17 -20.35
C ILE A 290 -10.85 9.59 -19.09
N MET A 291 -11.68 10.35 -18.36
CA MET A 291 -12.32 9.87 -17.13
C MET A 291 -13.28 8.70 -17.40
N GLY A 292 -14.07 8.78 -18.46
CA GLY A 292 -14.93 7.67 -18.87
C GLY A 292 -14.14 6.41 -19.18
N LEU A 293 -13.01 6.53 -19.88
CA LEU A 293 -12.14 5.38 -20.19
C LEU A 293 -11.53 4.75 -18.93
N ILE A 294 -11.12 5.55 -17.94
CA ILE A 294 -10.56 5.06 -16.67
C ILE A 294 -11.64 4.40 -15.81
N ALA A 295 -12.76 5.11 -15.59
CA ALA A 295 -13.78 4.69 -14.63
C ALA A 295 -14.73 3.62 -15.15
N THR A 296 -15.05 3.62 -16.46
CA THR A 296 -16.13 2.79 -17.03
C THR A 296 -15.71 1.96 -18.24
N ARG A 297 -14.45 2.07 -18.70
CA ARG A 297 -13.97 1.47 -19.96
C ARG A 297 -14.82 1.89 -21.18
N SER A 298 -15.56 2.98 -21.07
CA SER A 298 -16.49 3.47 -22.09
C SER A 298 -16.40 4.98 -22.25
N THR A 299 -16.69 5.47 -23.44
CA THR A 299 -16.90 6.91 -23.70
C THR A 299 -18.38 7.30 -23.63
N ASP A 300 -19.27 6.32 -23.49
CA ASP A 300 -20.73 6.50 -23.59
C ASP A 300 -21.47 6.38 -22.25
N GLN A 301 -20.71 6.09 -21.18
CA GLN A 301 -21.26 6.03 -19.81
C GLN A 301 -20.94 7.31 -19.05
N GLN A 302 -21.87 7.71 -18.22
CA GLN A 302 -21.68 8.82 -17.28
C GLN A 302 -20.84 8.36 -16.09
N VAL A 303 -20.17 9.31 -15.42
CA VAL A 303 -19.47 9.10 -14.16
C VAL A 303 -20.19 9.87 -13.08
N ASP A 304 -20.61 9.16 -12.00
CA ASP A 304 -21.34 9.77 -10.90
C ASP A 304 -20.42 10.72 -10.12
N GLY A 305 -20.91 11.96 -9.90
CA GLY A 305 -20.30 12.94 -9.03
C GLY A 305 -20.86 12.91 -7.60
N PHE A 306 -20.34 13.78 -6.75
CA PHE A 306 -20.83 13.91 -5.36
C PHE A 306 -22.29 14.32 -5.24
N ASP A 307 -22.86 15.01 -6.23
CA ASP A 307 -24.28 15.34 -6.29
C ASP A 307 -25.16 14.07 -6.15
N ARG A 308 -24.94 13.05 -6.97
CA ARG A 308 -25.67 11.78 -6.90
C ARG A 308 -25.25 10.90 -5.73
N ILE A 309 -23.95 10.86 -5.43
CA ILE A 309 -23.42 10.07 -4.31
C ILE A 309 -24.04 10.53 -2.99
N LEU A 310 -24.13 11.84 -2.76
CA LEU A 310 -24.72 12.41 -1.53
C LEU A 310 -26.23 12.18 -1.47
N GLU A 311 -26.94 12.25 -2.59
CA GLU A 311 -28.36 11.90 -2.63
C GLU A 311 -28.59 10.42 -2.21
N HIS A 312 -27.77 9.52 -2.74
CA HIS A 312 -27.81 8.11 -2.36
C HIS A 312 -27.43 7.89 -0.89
N ASN A 313 -26.38 8.56 -0.39
CA ASN A 313 -25.95 8.46 1.01
C ASN A 313 -27.04 8.99 1.97
N LEU A 314 -27.75 10.06 1.61
CA LEU A 314 -28.86 10.58 2.41
C LEU A 314 -29.96 9.52 2.58
N GLN A 315 -30.35 8.83 1.51
CA GLN A 315 -31.32 7.74 1.59
C GLN A 315 -30.81 6.59 2.48
N ARG A 316 -29.54 6.29 2.41
CA ARG A 316 -28.92 5.28 3.28
C ARG A 316 -28.86 5.70 4.75
N ILE A 317 -28.60 6.98 5.03
CA ILE A 317 -28.67 7.52 6.41
C ILE A 317 -30.08 7.39 6.98
N ILE A 318 -31.11 7.71 6.20
CA ILE A 318 -32.52 7.59 6.66
C ILE A 318 -32.89 6.13 6.93
N ARG A 319 -32.53 5.19 6.03
CA ARG A 319 -32.74 3.75 6.25
C ARG A 319 -31.89 3.22 7.40
N GLY A 320 -30.65 3.71 7.53
CA GLY A 320 -29.73 3.38 8.61
C GLY A 320 -30.23 3.85 9.98
N GLN A 321 -30.88 5.00 10.05
CA GLN A 321 -31.55 5.50 11.23
C GLN A 321 -32.62 4.50 11.72
N GLU A 322 -33.47 4.01 10.82
CA GLU A 322 -34.47 2.98 11.13
C GLU A 322 -33.80 1.66 11.54
N ALA A 323 -32.76 1.21 10.83
CA ALA A 323 -32.01 0.00 11.16
C ALA A 323 -31.41 0.08 12.58
N TYR A 324 -30.83 1.23 12.95
CA TYR A 324 -30.26 1.45 14.29
C TYR A 324 -31.34 1.39 15.39
N GLN A 325 -32.52 1.97 15.16
CA GLN A 325 -33.65 1.90 16.09
C GLN A 325 -34.12 0.45 16.28
N LEU A 326 -34.29 -0.30 15.18
CA LEU A 326 -34.70 -1.70 15.23
C LEU A 326 -33.67 -2.56 15.96
N MET A 327 -32.38 -2.35 15.70
CA MET A 327 -31.28 -3.00 16.43
C MET A 327 -31.36 -2.73 17.93
N THR A 328 -31.61 -1.48 18.32
CA THR A 328 -31.73 -1.10 19.74
C THR A 328 -32.91 -1.77 20.42
N ARG A 329 -34.07 -1.85 19.74
CA ARG A 329 -35.25 -2.57 20.22
C ARG A 329 -35.02 -4.08 20.37
N ILE A 330 -34.35 -4.71 19.40
CA ILE A 330 -34.03 -6.15 19.46
C ILE A 330 -33.13 -6.42 20.68
N ARG A 331 -32.12 -5.55 20.92
CA ARG A 331 -31.25 -5.65 22.10
C ARG A 331 -31.97 -5.45 23.43
N ALA A 332 -33.01 -4.61 23.46
CA ALA A 332 -33.85 -4.42 24.64
C ALA A 332 -34.82 -5.59 24.90
N GLY A 333 -34.85 -6.62 24.03
CA GLY A 333 -35.76 -7.74 24.12
C GLY A 333 -37.15 -7.48 23.50
N GLU A 334 -37.32 -6.38 22.79
CA GLU A 334 -38.56 -5.98 22.11
C GLU A 334 -38.62 -6.42 20.64
N GLY A 335 -37.75 -7.36 20.25
CA GLY A 335 -37.62 -7.83 18.87
C GLY A 335 -38.54 -8.99 18.55
N ASP A 336 -39.79 -8.72 18.15
CA ASP A 336 -40.67 -9.71 17.56
C ASP A 336 -40.23 -10.10 16.12
N GLU A 337 -40.92 -11.05 15.50
CA GLU A 337 -40.59 -11.54 14.16
C GLU A 337 -40.67 -10.45 13.09
N GLN A 338 -41.61 -9.51 13.23
CA GLN A 338 -41.76 -8.41 12.28
C GLN A 338 -40.61 -7.40 12.41
N VAL A 339 -40.20 -7.06 13.64
CA VAL A 339 -39.04 -6.18 13.92
C VAL A 339 -37.76 -6.79 13.39
N ARG A 340 -37.55 -8.09 13.60
CA ARG A 340 -36.35 -8.80 13.08
C ARG A 340 -36.36 -8.85 11.55
N ALA A 341 -37.46 -9.20 10.91
CA ALA A 341 -37.56 -9.21 9.45
C ALA A 341 -37.33 -7.82 8.84
N ARG A 342 -37.85 -6.78 9.49
CA ARG A 342 -37.60 -5.40 9.03
C ARG A 342 -36.14 -4.99 9.19
N PHE A 343 -35.51 -5.37 10.31
CA PHE A 343 -34.08 -5.14 10.51
C PHE A 343 -33.22 -5.82 9.43
N GLU A 344 -33.48 -7.10 9.13
CA GLU A 344 -32.76 -7.83 8.07
C GLU A 344 -32.89 -7.15 6.71
N ALA A 345 -34.03 -6.57 6.39
CA ALA A 345 -34.21 -5.80 5.14
C ALA A 345 -33.43 -4.49 5.08
N LEU A 346 -33.00 -3.95 6.23
CA LEU A 346 -32.27 -2.67 6.34
C LEU A 346 -30.85 -2.84 6.87
N ARG A 347 -30.42 -4.06 7.16
CA ARG A 347 -29.13 -4.39 7.78
C ARG A 347 -27.94 -3.76 7.05
N ASP A 348 -27.98 -3.74 5.73
CA ASP A 348 -26.88 -3.22 4.89
C ASP A 348 -26.70 -1.70 5.01
N ASP A 349 -27.70 -0.99 5.53
CA ASP A 349 -27.63 0.44 5.80
C ASP A 349 -27.31 0.78 7.27
N LEU A 350 -27.15 -0.24 8.15
CA LEU A 350 -26.85 -0.05 9.57
C LEU A 350 -25.58 0.81 9.80
N GLY A 351 -24.55 0.65 8.96
CA GLY A 351 -23.33 1.45 9.04
C GLY A 351 -23.59 2.95 8.95
N TYR A 352 -24.54 3.38 8.13
CA TYR A 352 -24.94 4.79 8.04
C TYR A 352 -25.75 5.25 9.28
N GLY A 353 -26.49 4.35 9.92
CA GLY A 353 -27.09 4.59 11.25
C GLY A 353 -26.05 4.73 12.34
N LEU A 354 -24.98 3.92 12.30
CA LEU A 354 -23.82 4.05 13.17
C LEU A 354 -23.06 5.35 12.92
N LEU A 355 -22.94 5.80 11.67
CA LEU A 355 -22.37 7.11 11.35
C LEU A 355 -23.21 8.24 11.92
N LEU A 356 -24.55 8.16 11.79
CA LEU A 356 -25.44 9.16 12.36
C LEU A 356 -25.32 9.24 13.89
N SER A 357 -25.10 8.10 14.59
CA SER A 357 -24.93 8.08 16.06
C SER A 357 -23.68 8.81 16.56
N VAL A 358 -22.76 9.18 15.67
CA VAL A 358 -21.61 10.03 16.02
C VAL A 358 -22.01 11.51 16.14
N TYR A 359 -23.10 11.91 15.47
CA TYR A 359 -23.58 13.29 15.39
C TYR A 359 -24.87 13.54 16.17
N ALA A 360 -25.64 12.49 16.44
CA ALA A 360 -26.92 12.57 17.15
C ALA A 360 -26.89 11.68 18.41
N GLU A 361 -27.15 12.26 19.60
CA GLU A 361 -27.29 11.47 20.83
C GLU A 361 -28.54 10.56 20.79
N ASP A 362 -29.64 11.08 20.26
CA ASP A 362 -30.87 10.33 20.00
C ASP A 362 -31.05 10.10 18.49
N VAL A 363 -30.48 8.99 18.02
CA VAL A 363 -30.56 8.61 16.59
C VAL A 363 -32.00 8.49 16.10
N ALA A 364 -32.95 8.10 16.98
CA ALA A 364 -34.34 7.94 16.62
C ALA A 364 -35.01 9.26 16.23
N ASN A 365 -34.63 10.34 16.90
CA ASN A 365 -35.18 11.68 16.73
C ASN A 365 -34.12 12.66 16.21
N ALA A 366 -33.16 12.18 15.42
CA ALA A 366 -32.11 13.04 14.86
C ALA A 366 -32.70 14.19 14.06
N SER A 367 -32.22 15.41 14.34
CA SER A 367 -32.62 16.62 13.63
C SER A 367 -32.06 16.67 12.21
N ASP A 368 -32.65 17.48 11.35
CA ASP A 368 -32.16 17.72 10.00
C ASP A 368 -30.69 18.21 9.99
N ALA A 369 -30.27 18.97 11.01
CA ALA A 369 -28.91 19.45 11.16
C ALA A 369 -27.92 18.31 11.47
N GLU A 370 -28.29 17.34 12.31
CA GLU A 370 -27.48 16.17 12.63
C GLU A 370 -27.38 15.22 11.43
N ILE A 371 -28.48 15.01 10.71
CA ILE A 371 -28.50 14.25 9.46
C ILE A 371 -27.60 14.93 8.41
N ALA A 372 -27.67 16.24 8.27
CA ALA A 372 -26.82 16.99 7.34
C ALA A 372 -25.33 16.89 7.74
N ALA A 373 -25.00 16.92 9.02
CA ALA A 373 -23.64 16.73 9.52
C ALA A 373 -23.10 15.32 9.22
N ALA A 374 -23.91 14.27 9.44
CA ALA A 374 -23.55 12.90 9.09
C ALA A 374 -23.37 12.72 7.57
N LEU A 375 -24.21 13.38 6.76
CA LEU A 375 -24.12 13.36 5.31
C LEU A 375 -22.82 14.02 4.80
N ASP A 376 -22.46 15.18 5.31
CA ASP A 376 -21.21 15.85 4.94
C ASP A 376 -19.98 15.04 5.37
N ALA A 377 -20.05 14.39 6.53
CA ALA A 377 -18.99 13.51 7.01
C ALA A 377 -18.89 12.20 6.22
N SER A 378 -19.90 11.78 5.45
CA SER A 378 -19.89 10.55 4.66
C SER A 378 -18.90 10.58 3.49
N ILE A 379 -18.33 11.74 3.18
CA ILE A 379 -17.32 11.92 2.13
C ILE A 379 -15.98 12.37 2.73
N PRO A 380 -14.84 11.87 2.20
CA PRO A 380 -13.52 12.30 2.65
C PRO A 380 -13.19 13.72 2.14
N ARG A 381 -12.14 14.32 2.71
CA ARG A 381 -11.62 15.59 2.19
C ARG A 381 -10.99 15.40 0.82
N VAL A 382 -11.48 16.12 -0.18
CA VAL A 382 -11.13 15.96 -1.60
C VAL A 382 -9.74 16.51 -1.92
N TRP A 383 -9.40 17.70 -1.43
CA TRP A 383 -8.15 18.39 -1.79
C TRP A 383 -6.88 17.52 -1.57
N PRO A 384 -6.65 16.89 -0.40
CA PRO A 384 -5.45 16.07 -0.20
C PRO A 384 -5.46 14.80 -1.07
N LEU A 385 -6.62 14.18 -1.30
CA LEU A 385 -6.74 12.99 -2.14
C LEU A 385 -6.44 13.29 -3.60
N PHE A 386 -6.99 14.39 -4.11
CA PHE A 386 -6.74 14.84 -5.47
C PHE A 386 -5.25 15.03 -5.77
N TRP A 387 -4.53 15.69 -4.87
CA TRP A 387 -3.12 15.98 -5.09
C TRP A 387 -2.20 14.79 -4.83
N THR A 388 -2.46 13.99 -3.80
CA THR A 388 -1.64 12.80 -3.53
C THR A 388 -1.76 11.76 -4.64
N PHE A 389 -2.94 11.59 -5.21
CA PHE A 389 -3.12 10.72 -6.37
C PHE A 389 -2.28 11.19 -7.57
N ARG A 390 -2.31 12.49 -7.88
CA ARG A 390 -1.54 13.06 -8.99
C ARG A 390 -0.02 12.99 -8.76
N ILE A 391 0.43 13.19 -7.54
CA ILE A 391 1.85 13.01 -7.17
C ILE A 391 2.27 11.55 -7.39
N MET A 392 1.46 10.58 -6.94
CA MET A 392 1.73 9.15 -7.16
C MET A 392 1.88 8.84 -8.65
N VAL A 393 0.92 9.25 -9.46
CA VAL A 393 0.91 9.00 -10.91
C VAL A 393 2.08 9.68 -11.60
N ALA A 394 2.38 10.93 -11.28
CA ALA A 394 3.51 11.68 -11.85
C ALA A 394 4.86 11.00 -11.53
N CYS A 395 5.06 10.54 -10.29
CA CYS A 395 6.25 9.77 -9.91
C CYS A 395 6.36 8.47 -10.72
N GLY A 396 5.24 7.74 -10.91
CA GLY A 396 5.18 6.51 -11.69
C GLY A 396 5.63 6.72 -13.14
N PHE A 397 5.07 7.70 -13.82
CA PHE A 397 5.45 8.03 -15.20
C PHE A 397 6.90 8.52 -15.31
N LEU A 398 7.38 9.31 -14.36
CA LEU A 398 8.78 9.74 -14.35
C LEU A 398 9.74 8.55 -14.21
N MET A 399 9.42 7.61 -13.31
CA MET A 399 10.21 6.37 -13.15
C MET A 399 10.18 5.51 -14.41
N LEU A 400 9.03 5.38 -15.09
CA LEU A 400 8.93 4.67 -16.37
C LEU A 400 9.89 5.27 -17.42
N VAL A 401 9.91 6.60 -17.55
CA VAL A 401 10.81 7.30 -18.48
C VAL A 401 12.28 7.04 -18.13
N ILE A 402 12.64 7.11 -16.85
CA ILE A 402 14.01 6.82 -16.39
C ILE A 402 14.40 5.38 -16.74
N PHE A 403 13.54 4.40 -16.47
CA PHE A 403 13.81 3.00 -16.80
C PHE A 403 13.90 2.75 -18.31
N ALA A 404 13.06 3.39 -19.11
CA ALA A 404 13.12 3.26 -20.56
C ALA A 404 14.47 3.73 -21.12
N PHE A 405 14.95 4.91 -20.69
CA PHE A 405 16.28 5.40 -21.09
C PHE A 405 17.42 4.54 -20.50
N ALA A 406 17.30 4.11 -19.25
CA ALA A 406 18.30 3.24 -18.61
C ALA A 406 18.41 1.90 -19.34
N PHE A 407 17.29 1.28 -19.68
CA PHE A 407 17.24 0.04 -20.44
C PHE A 407 17.82 0.22 -21.85
N TRP A 408 17.44 1.30 -22.55
CA TRP A 408 17.97 1.62 -23.87
C TRP A 408 19.49 1.71 -23.88
N HIS A 409 20.09 2.43 -22.91
CA HIS A 409 21.54 2.54 -22.81
C HIS A 409 22.22 1.24 -22.37
N SER A 410 21.56 0.43 -21.54
CA SER A 410 22.02 -0.91 -21.18
C SER A 410 22.06 -1.84 -22.39
N ALA A 411 21.00 -1.87 -23.20
CA ALA A 411 20.90 -2.69 -24.41
C ALA A 411 21.97 -2.32 -25.44
N ARG A 412 22.31 -1.03 -25.54
CA ARG A 412 23.41 -0.54 -26.39
C ARG A 412 24.80 -0.71 -25.78
N ARG A 413 24.93 -1.33 -24.58
CA ARG A 413 26.19 -1.50 -23.85
C ARG A 413 26.91 -0.18 -23.54
N THR A 414 26.17 0.89 -23.35
CA THR A 414 26.68 2.23 -23.05
C THR A 414 26.05 2.83 -21.75
N PRO A 415 25.89 2.07 -20.65
CA PRO A 415 25.19 2.57 -19.48
C PRO A 415 25.92 3.71 -18.76
N ASP A 416 27.21 3.86 -18.97
CA ASP A 416 28.09 4.86 -18.36
C ASP A 416 28.21 6.18 -19.15
N LYS A 417 27.74 6.24 -20.42
CA LYS A 417 27.91 7.42 -21.26
C LYS A 417 26.97 8.59 -20.94
N PRO A 418 25.65 8.39 -20.69
CA PRO A 418 24.76 9.53 -20.44
C PRO A 418 24.83 9.98 -18.99
N ARG A 419 25.79 10.83 -18.65
CA ARG A 419 25.98 11.33 -17.27
C ARG A 419 24.75 12.03 -16.69
N TRP A 420 23.94 12.67 -17.55
CA TRP A 420 22.68 13.27 -17.13
C TRP A 420 21.68 12.22 -16.63
N LEU A 421 21.56 11.09 -17.33
CA LEU A 421 20.67 9.99 -16.95
C LEU A 421 21.12 9.34 -15.63
N LEU A 422 22.44 9.13 -15.46
CA LEU A 422 22.99 8.60 -14.20
C LEU A 422 22.71 9.52 -13.00
N ARG A 423 22.78 10.84 -13.21
CA ARG A 423 22.40 11.82 -12.16
C ARG A 423 20.89 11.76 -11.90
N LEU A 424 20.07 11.73 -12.95
CA LEU A 424 18.62 11.62 -12.81
C LEU A 424 18.23 10.32 -12.08
N ALA A 425 18.83 9.17 -12.46
CA ALA A 425 18.63 7.90 -11.78
C ALA A 425 19.08 7.92 -10.31
N LEU A 426 20.16 8.61 -9.98
CA LEU A 426 20.60 8.79 -8.59
C LEU A 426 19.61 9.62 -7.79
N PHE A 427 19.15 10.75 -8.33
CA PHE A 427 18.20 11.64 -7.65
C PHE A 427 16.75 11.10 -7.65
N SER A 428 16.44 10.10 -8.48
CA SER A 428 15.14 9.43 -8.46
C SER A 428 14.96 8.47 -7.26
N LEU A 429 16.01 8.26 -6.46
CA LEU A 429 15.98 7.35 -5.31
C LEU A 429 14.74 7.53 -4.40
N PRO A 430 14.27 8.73 -4.03
CA PRO A 430 13.10 8.88 -3.17
C PRO A 430 11.75 8.69 -3.89
N LEU A 431 11.69 8.74 -5.23
CA LEU A 431 10.42 8.74 -5.98
C LEU A 431 9.52 7.54 -5.71
N PRO A 432 10.02 6.28 -5.67
CA PRO A 432 9.14 5.15 -5.42
C PRO A 432 8.52 5.17 -4.02
N TRP A 433 9.22 5.67 -3.01
CA TRP A 433 8.65 5.85 -1.67
C TRP A 433 7.62 6.96 -1.65
N ILE A 434 7.88 8.11 -2.28
CA ILE A 434 6.88 9.18 -2.41
C ILE A 434 5.63 8.65 -3.10
N ALA A 435 5.76 7.88 -4.18
CA ALA A 435 4.64 7.30 -4.88
C ALA A 435 3.87 6.28 -4.01
N SER A 436 4.57 5.41 -3.30
CA SER A 436 3.97 4.37 -2.46
C SER A 436 3.22 4.97 -1.26
N GLU A 437 3.81 5.95 -0.59
CA GLU A 437 3.18 6.65 0.53
C GLU A 437 1.96 7.46 0.08
N ALA A 438 2.06 8.14 -1.05
CA ALA A 438 0.93 8.83 -1.66
C ALA A 438 -0.20 7.84 -2.03
N GLY A 439 0.15 6.66 -2.55
CA GLY A 439 -0.81 5.58 -2.85
C GLY A 439 -1.52 5.05 -1.62
N TRP A 440 -0.79 4.81 -0.52
CA TRP A 440 -1.39 4.41 0.76
C TRP A 440 -2.28 5.50 1.35
N PHE A 441 -1.85 6.76 1.27
CA PHE A 441 -2.70 7.88 1.68
C PHE A 441 -4.02 7.89 0.89
N VAL A 442 -3.98 7.74 -0.43
CA VAL A 442 -5.18 7.63 -1.27
C VAL A 442 -6.05 6.45 -0.84
N ALA A 443 -5.45 5.28 -0.61
CA ALA A 443 -6.19 4.07 -0.27
C ALA A 443 -6.93 4.20 1.07
N GLU A 444 -6.25 4.70 2.12
CA GLU A 444 -6.75 4.68 3.50
C GLU A 444 -7.49 5.97 3.88
N TYR A 445 -6.98 7.12 3.47
CA TYR A 445 -7.67 8.39 3.70
C TYR A 445 -8.92 8.52 2.83
N GLY A 446 -8.86 7.97 1.60
CA GLY A 446 -10.02 7.92 0.70
C GLY A 446 -11.13 6.97 1.16
N ARG A 447 -10.88 6.11 2.16
CA ARG A 447 -11.91 5.28 2.80
C ARG A 447 -12.64 6.00 3.93
N GLN A 448 -12.08 7.10 4.46
CA GLN A 448 -12.72 7.82 5.56
C GLN A 448 -14.11 8.34 5.17
N PRO A 449 -15.09 8.31 6.13
CA PRO A 449 -14.94 8.16 7.57
C PRO A 449 -14.92 6.71 8.08
N TRP A 450 -14.78 5.73 7.22
CA TRP A 450 -14.95 4.32 7.54
C TRP A 450 -13.65 3.62 7.96
N ALA A 451 -13.69 2.86 9.05
CA ALA A 451 -12.71 1.84 9.37
C ALA A 451 -12.93 0.59 8.49
N ILE A 452 -14.19 0.23 8.26
CA ILE A 452 -14.62 -0.81 7.31
C ILE A 452 -15.65 -0.17 6.41
N GLY A 453 -15.45 -0.27 5.11
CA GLY A 453 -16.26 0.41 4.10
C GLY A 453 -17.76 0.29 4.33
N GLU A 454 -18.41 1.42 4.61
CA GLU A 454 -19.86 1.58 4.81
C GLU A 454 -20.49 0.75 5.95
N ILE A 455 -19.65 0.08 6.79
CA ILE A 455 -20.09 -0.77 7.90
C ILE A 455 -19.75 -0.15 9.26
N LEU A 456 -18.48 0.22 9.46
CA LEU A 456 -18.02 0.71 10.76
C LEU A 456 -17.32 2.06 10.63
N PRO A 457 -17.87 3.14 11.20
CA PRO A 457 -17.18 4.42 11.29
C PRO A 457 -15.89 4.32 12.12
N THR A 458 -14.85 5.02 11.70
CA THR A 458 -13.55 5.05 12.38
C THR A 458 -13.66 5.54 13.82
N SER A 459 -14.57 6.48 14.09
CA SER A 459 -14.84 7.03 15.44
C SER A 459 -15.34 5.98 16.44
N LEU A 460 -16.01 4.93 15.96
CA LEU A 460 -16.55 3.84 16.79
C LEU A 460 -15.61 2.63 16.89
N ALA A 461 -14.47 2.68 16.23
CA ALA A 461 -13.51 1.57 16.14
C ALA A 461 -12.39 1.64 17.19
N VAL A 462 -12.17 2.81 17.81
CA VAL A 462 -11.08 3.06 18.74
C VAL A 462 -11.31 2.45 20.13
N SER A 463 -10.21 2.16 20.84
CA SER A 463 -10.24 1.66 22.23
C SER A 463 -10.67 2.74 23.23
N SER A 464 -11.13 2.30 24.41
CA SER A 464 -11.45 3.18 25.57
C SER A 464 -10.18 3.64 26.29
N LEU A 465 -9.29 4.35 25.58
CA LEU A 465 -8.07 4.94 26.14
C LEU A 465 -8.28 6.42 26.41
N THR A 466 -7.43 7.01 27.23
CA THR A 466 -7.37 8.46 27.37
C THR A 466 -6.47 9.08 26.30
N ALA A 467 -6.73 10.33 25.93
CA ALA A 467 -5.89 11.06 24.97
C ALA A 467 -4.42 11.16 25.45
N GLY A 468 -4.17 11.20 26.77
CA GLY A 468 -2.84 11.21 27.36
C GLY A 468 -2.07 9.89 27.14
N GLU A 469 -2.74 8.74 27.27
CA GLU A 469 -2.14 7.43 27.00
C GLU A 469 -1.77 7.26 25.53
N VAL A 470 -2.67 7.65 24.62
CA VAL A 470 -2.39 7.59 23.17
C VAL A 470 -1.26 8.54 22.79
N LEU A 471 -1.23 9.76 23.34
CA LEU A 471 -0.15 10.71 23.08
C LEU A 471 1.20 10.20 23.61
N GLY A 472 1.21 9.56 24.79
CA GLY A 472 2.42 8.94 25.36
C GLY A 472 2.97 7.81 24.48
N THR A 473 2.11 6.91 24.02
CA THR A 473 2.50 5.81 23.12
C THR A 473 2.91 6.32 21.75
N LEU A 474 2.22 7.31 21.19
CA LEU A 474 2.60 7.98 19.94
C LEU A 474 4.00 8.60 20.04
N ALA A 475 4.28 9.34 21.12
CA ALA A 475 5.59 9.95 21.33
C ALA A 475 6.70 8.88 21.41
N ALA A 476 6.46 7.78 22.14
CA ALA A 476 7.40 6.66 22.24
C ALA A 476 7.67 6.01 20.87
N ILE A 477 6.63 5.77 20.08
CA ILE A 477 6.75 5.21 18.72
C ILE A 477 7.53 6.17 17.81
N VAL A 478 7.22 7.46 17.83
CA VAL A 478 7.93 8.47 17.01
C VAL A 478 9.42 8.49 17.34
N VAL A 479 9.79 8.49 18.62
CA VAL A 479 11.20 8.46 19.04
C VAL A 479 11.87 7.16 18.59
N LEU A 480 11.27 6.01 18.87
CA LEU A 480 11.85 4.70 18.56
C LEU A 480 12.04 4.52 17.04
N TYR A 481 11.02 4.84 16.25
CA TYR A 481 11.07 4.68 14.80
C TYR A 481 12.02 5.69 14.13
N SER A 482 12.14 6.89 14.68
CA SER A 482 13.14 7.85 14.21
C SER A 482 14.56 7.32 14.45
N ILE A 483 14.84 6.70 15.61
CA ILE A 483 16.12 6.04 15.88
C ILE A 483 16.38 4.91 14.89
N PHE A 484 15.39 4.05 14.63
CA PHE A 484 15.52 2.95 13.67
C PHE A 484 15.81 3.45 12.26
N LEU A 485 15.09 4.47 11.80
CA LEU A 485 15.28 5.05 10.48
C LEU A 485 16.69 5.70 10.33
N ILE A 486 17.15 6.40 11.36
CA ILE A 486 18.51 6.99 11.37
C ILE A 486 19.56 5.88 11.28
N ILE A 487 19.42 4.80 12.06
CA ILE A 487 20.35 3.66 12.04
C ILE A 487 20.34 3.00 10.66
N GLU A 488 19.18 2.78 10.07
CA GLU A 488 19.08 2.16 8.74
C GLU A 488 19.73 3.01 7.66
N VAL A 489 19.34 4.28 7.55
CA VAL A 489 19.91 5.20 6.56
C VAL A 489 21.44 5.29 6.72
N TRP A 490 21.92 5.35 7.96
CA TRP A 490 23.36 5.35 8.22
C TRP A 490 24.04 4.06 7.77
N LEU A 491 23.47 2.88 8.07
CA LEU A 491 23.99 1.58 7.63
C LEU A 491 23.93 1.44 6.11
N MET A 492 22.80 1.78 5.49
CA MET A 492 22.63 1.74 4.03
C MET A 492 23.67 2.60 3.31
N VAL A 493 23.81 3.86 3.72
CA VAL A 493 24.80 4.79 3.16
C VAL A 493 26.22 4.28 3.39
N ARG A 494 26.53 3.79 4.61
CA ARG A 494 27.86 3.27 4.96
C ARG A 494 28.24 2.07 4.07
N PHE A 495 27.36 1.08 3.93
CA PHE A 495 27.67 -0.12 3.14
C PHE A 495 27.61 0.15 1.63
N ALA A 496 26.69 0.98 1.15
CA ALA A 496 26.70 1.43 -0.24
C ALA A 496 28.01 2.16 -0.59
N ARG A 497 28.51 3.04 0.29
CA ARG A 497 29.81 3.73 0.07
C ARG A 497 31.01 2.80 0.09
N LYS A 498 31.00 1.75 0.93
CA LYS A 498 32.09 0.75 0.95
C LYS A 498 32.14 -0.05 -0.35
N GLY A 499 31.01 -0.39 -0.92
CA GLY A 499 30.88 -1.15 -2.15
C GLY A 499 31.16 -2.65 -2.01
N PRO A 500 31.11 -3.39 -3.12
CA PRO A 500 31.27 -4.86 -3.13
C PRO A 500 32.64 -5.34 -2.62
N SER A 501 33.69 -4.53 -2.71
CA SER A 501 35.00 -4.84 -2.14
C SER A 501 34.98 -5.05 -0.61
N SER A 502 33.97 -4.53 0.07
CA SER A 502 33.76 -4.73 1.51
C SER A 502 33.36 -6.16 1.89
N LEU A 503 33.08 -7.02 0.94
CA LEU A 503 32.75 -8.43 1.16
C LEU A 503 33.96 -9.35 1.21
N HIS A 504 35.17 -8.84 1.01
CA HIS A 504 36.42 -9.58 0.81
C HIS A 504 36.34 -10.62 -0.33
N THR A 505 35.41 -10.40 -1.28
CA THR A 505 35.13 -11.29 -2.39
C THR A 505 35.38 -10.55 -3.70
N GLY A 506 35.96 -11.27 -4.65
CA GLY A 506 35.97 -10.89 -6.06
C GLY A 506 36.80 -9.67 -6.42
N ARG A 507 37.96 -9.93 -6.97
CA ARG A 507 38.61 -8.98 -7.87
C ARG A 507 38.04 -9.25 -9.27
N TYR A 508 37.22 -8.34 -9.77
CA TYR A 508 36.59 -8.48 -11.09
C TYR A 508 37.56 -8.24 -12.26
N ASP A 509 38.85 -8.04 -11.94
CA ASP A 509 39.92 -7.78 -12.91
C ASP A 509 40.06 -8.92 -13.93
N LEU A 510 39.85 -10.17 -13.52
CA LEU A 510 39.87 -11.34 -14.39
C LEU A 510 38.80 -11.29 -15.51
N GLU A 511 37.63 -10.69 -15.24
CA GLU A 511 36.56 -10.57 -16.20
C GLU A 511 36.71 -9.35 -17.13
N THR A 512 37.52 -8.40 -16.75
CA THR A 512 37.77 -7.17 -17.53
C THR A 512 38.98 -7.28 -18.45
N GLY A 513 39.68 -8.44 -18.47
CA GLY A 513 40.88 -8.65 -19.27
C GLY A 513 42.11 -7.88 -18.74
N LYS A 514 42.04 -7.33 -17.53
CA LYS A 514 43.13 -6.64 -16.87
C LYS A 514 43.87 -7.59 -15.91
N VAL A 515 44.14 -8.81 -16.36
CA VAL A 515 45.11 -9.66 -15.65
C VAL A 515 46.47 -9.08 -15.94
N LYS A 516 47.06 -8.37 -15.00
CA LYS A 516 48.50 -8.24 -14.96
C LYS A 516 49.03 -9.59 -14.52
N GLU A 517 49.66 -10.27 -15.43
CA GLU A 517 50.54 -11.39 -15.09
C GLU A 517 51.53 -10.89 -14.04
N ALA A 518 51.50 -11.48 -12.86
CA ALA A 518 52.48 -11.27 -11.81
C ALA A 518 53.51 -12.37 -11.87
#